data_d432fc4652026a266fdd45fb0b70b9e5
#
_entry.id   d432fc4652026a266fdd45fb0b70b9e5
#
_cell.length_a   1.000
_cell.length_b   1.000
_cell.length_c   1.000
_cell.angle_alpha   90.00
_cell.angle_beta   90.00
_cell.angle_gamma   90.00
#
_symmetry.space_group_name_H-M   'P 1'
#
loop_
_entity.id
_entity.type
_entity.pdbx_description
1 polymer ?
#
loop_
_entity_poly.entity_id
_entity_poly.type
_entity_poly.pdbx_seq_one_letter_code
_entity_poly.pdbx_strand_id
1 'polypeptide(L)'
;VNLPWAVDRMRALIDAHIGDIPSLAAVLSEHARQIHDDEVERCRRIGAHGKALIHRGAKVLTHCNAGALATGGYGTALGVIRAAFETDPTLRVVVDETRPLLQGARLTAWELAQDGIPYTLIADNMAGAMMAAGRVTHVVVGADRIAANGDVVNKIGTYGVAVLAREHGIPVIVAAPTSTLDLSLPTAAEIPIEERMPDEITGIDLFGMAAAPAGASVANPAF
;
A
#
# COMPACT_ATOMS: atom_id res chain seq x y z
N VAL A 1 4.93 -10.07 5.30
CA VAL A 1 4.40 -11.37 4.84
C VAL A 1 5.04 -11.75 3.51
N ASN A 2 5.06 -10.87 2.51
CA ASN A 2 5.51 -11.21 1.16
C ASN A 2 7.01 -11.50 1.05
N LEU A 3 7.87 -10.72 1.74
CA LEU A 3 9.32 -10.95 1.71
C LEU A 3 9.72 -12.27 2.39
N PRO A 4 9.29 -12.58 3.64
CA PRO A 4 9.53 -13.89 4.23
C PRO A 4 9.03 -15.04 3.36
N TRP A 5 7.83 -14.95 2.79
CA TRP A 5 7.28 -15.95 1.88
C TRP A 5 8.21 -16.22 0.67
N ALA A 6 8.73 -15.17 0.03
CA ALA A 6 9.65 -15.33 -1.09
C ALA A 6 10.99 -15.97 -0.65
N VAL A 7 11.53 -15.53 0.50
CA VAL A 7 12.77 -16.09 1.07
C VAL A 7 12.61 -17.56 1.42
N ASP A 8 11.48 -17.96 2.03
CA ASP A 8 11.23 -19.35 2.41
C ASP A 8 11.13 -20.27 1.18
N ARG A 9 10.53 -19.79 0.09
CA ARG A 9 10.52 -20.53 -1.19
C ARG A 9 11.92 -20.71 -1.76
N MET A 10 12.77 -19.68 -1.68
CA MET A 10 14.17 -19.79 -2.14
C MET A 10 14.97 -20.74 -1.25
N ARG A 11 14.77 -20.72 0.07
CA ARG A 11 15.40 -21.67 1.01
C ARG A 11 15.00 -23.10 0.72
N ALA A 12 13.71 -23.37 0.51
CA ALA A 12 13.24 -24.71 0.17
C ALA A 12 13.90 -25.27 -1.11
N LEU A 13 14.19 -24.41 -2.09
CA LEU A 13 14.95 -24.82 -3.29
C LEU A 13 16.40 -25.16 -2.96
N ILE A 14 17.06 -24.41 -2.09
CA ILE A 14 18.43 -24.71 -1.64
C ILE A 14 18.46 -26.07 -0.93
N ASP A 15 17.53 -26.30 0.00
CA ASP A 15 17.47 -27.53 0.80
C ASP A 15 17.14 -28.76 -0.06
N ALA A 16 16.36 -28.60 -1.12
CA ALA A 16 15.98 -29.67 -2.03
C ALA A 16 16.99 -29.93 -3.15
N HIS A 17 17.98 -29.03 -3.35
CA HIS A 17 18.88 -29.12 -4.48
C HIS A 17 19.90 -30.26 -4.32
N ILE A 18 19.98 -31.14 -5.34
CA ILE A 18 20.98 -32.18 -5.46
C ILE A 18 21.81 -31.88 -6.69
N GLY A 19 22.93 -31.17 -6.51
CA GLY A 19 23.79 -30.79 -7.63
C GLY A 19 24.95 -29.90 -7.21
N ASP A 20 25.64 -29.36 -8.18
CA ASP A 20 26.73 -28.42 -7.94
C ASP A 20 26.26 -26.98 -7.76
N ILE A 21 27.14 -26.10 -7.29
CA ILE A 21 26.83 -24.71 -7.04
C ILE A 21 26.37 -23.96 -8.32
N PRO A 22 26.97 -24.13 -9.50
CA PRO A 22 26.52 -23.51 -10.74
C PRO A 22 25.06 -23.87 -11.08
N SER A 23 24.66 -25.14 -10.95
CA SER A 23 23.29 -25.56 -11.22
C SER A 23 22.31 -25.00 -10.21
N LEU A 24 22.69 -24.92 -8.93
CA LEU A 24 21.89 -24.27 -7.89
C LEU A 24 21.67 -22.77 -8.20
N ALA A 25 22.73 -22.07 -8.58
CA ALA A 25 22.67 -20.65 -8.94
C ALA A 25 21.73 -20.39 -10.13
N ALA A 26 21.74 -21.28 -11.13
CA ALA A 26 20.83 -21.19 -12.27
C ALA A 26 19.35 -21.39 -11.84
N VAL A 27 19.08 -22.41 -11.03
CA VAL A 27 17.73 -22.69 -10.50
C VAL A 27 17.21 -21.51 -9.67
N LEU A 28 18.02 -20.98 -8.76
CA LEU A 28 17.64 -19.84 -7.92
C LEU A 28 17.38 -18.58 -8.76
N SER A 29 18.22 -18.30 -9.74
CA SER A 29 18.07 -17.13 -10.62
C SER A 29 16.78 -17.22 -11.44
N GLU A 30 16.47 -18.40 -11.97
CA GLU A 30 15.23 -18.62 -12.73
C GLU A 30 14.00 -18.49 -11.84
N HIS A 31 14.03 -19.10 -10.66
CA HIS A 31 12.90 -19.02 -9.72
C HIS A 31 12.66 -17.61 -9.20
N ALA A 32 13.73 -16.81 -8.98
CA ALA A 32 13.61 -15.41 -8.60
C ALA A 32 12.91 -14.58 -9.69
N ARG A 33 13.23 -14.83 -10.97
CA ARG A 33 12.53 -14.18 -12.10
C ARG A 33 11.06 -14.59 -12.13
N GLN A 34 10.76 -15.88 -11.96
CA GLN A 34 9.37 -16.37 -11.93
C GLN A 34 8.56 -15.71 -10.78
N ILE A 35 9.13 -15.59 -9.56
CA ILE A 35 8.48 -14.88 -8.46
C ILE A 35 8.16 -13.44 -8.84
N HIS A 36 9.09 -12.74 -9.47
CA HIS A 36 8.91 -11.37 -9.93
C HIS A 36 7.81 -11.28 -11.00
N ASP A 37 7.87 -12.11 -12.03
CA ASP A 37 6.92 -12.07 -13.14
C ASP A 37 5.51 -12.44 -12.69
N ASP A 38 5.38 -13.43 -11.80
CA ASP A 38 4.11 -13.80 -11.15
C ASP A 38 3.54 -12.65 -10.32
N GLU A 39 4.41 -11.88 -9.64
CA GLU A 39 3.97 -10.73 -8.85
C GLU A 39 3.45 -9.60 -9.74
N VAL A 40 4.16 -9.29 -10.83
CA VAL A 40 3.71 -8.28 -11.81
C VAL A 40 2.35 -8.68 -12.41
N GLU A 41 2.22 -9.93 -12.84
CA GLU A 41 0.95 -10.43 -13.42
C GLU A 41 -0.18 -10.40 -12.40
N ARG A 42 0.08 -10.76 -11.15
CA ARG A 42 -0.88 -10.68 -10.04
C ARG A 42 -1.35 -9.24 -9.82
N CYS A 43 -0.43 -8.28 -9.80
CA CYS A 43 -0.76 -6.86 -9.69
C CYS A 43 -1.62 -6.38 -10.86
N ARG A 44 -1.33 -6.79 -12.09
CA ARG A 44 -2.15 -6.48 -13.28
C ARG A 44 -3.56 -7.06 -13.17
N ARG A 45 -3.70 -8.29 -12.69
CA ARG A 45 -5.01 -8.92 -12.45
C ARG A 45 -5.80 -8.20 -11.36
N ILE A 46 -5.15 -7.77 -10.26
CA ILE A 46 -5.77 -6.94 -9.22
C ILE A 46 -6.29 -5.64 -9.84
N GLY A 47 -5.48 -4.96 -10.66
CA GLY A 47 -5.89 -3.77 -11.40
C GLY A 47 -7.11 -4.00 -12.28
N ALA A 48 -7.09 -5.09 -13.07
CA ALA A 48 -8.18 -5.45 -13.97
C ALA A 48 -9.51 -5.74 -13.24
N HIS A 49 -9.45 -6.43 -12.09
CA HIS A 49 -10.63 -6.68 -11.27
C HIS A 49 -11.10 -5.43 -10.53
N GLY A 50 -10.16 -4.68 -9.93
CA GLY A 50 -10.47 -3.52 -9.12
C GLY A 50 -11.06 -2.35 -9.92
N LYS A 51 -10.62 -2.14 -11.17
CA LYS A 51 -11.16 -1.05 -11.99
C LYS A 51 -12.68 -1.17 -12.25
N ALA A 52 -13.24 -2.38 -12.24
CA ALA A 52 -14.65 -2.60 -12.40
C ALA A 52 -15.49 -2.07 -11.23
N LEU A 53 -14.87 -1.80 -10.08
CA LEU A 53 -15.48 -1.23 -8.88
C LEU A 53 -15.42 0.31 -8.87
N ILE A 54 -14.71 0.92 -9.81
CA ILE A 54 -14.50 2.37 -9.92
C ILE A 54 -15.42 2.92 -11.00
N HIS A 55 -16.37 3.79 -10.63
CA HIS A 55 -17.27 4.40 -11.62
C HIS A 55 -16.55 5.51 -12.41
N ARG A 56 -17.12 5.88 -13.55
CA ARG A 56 -16.59 6.98 -14.38
C ARG A 56 -16.64 8.32 -13.63
N GLY A 57 -15.61 9.14 -13.85
CA GLY A 57 -15.45 10.41 -13.17
C GLY A 57 -15.13 10.31 -11.69
N ALA A 58 -14.67 9.12 -11.24
CA ALA A 58 -14.34 8.89 -9.86
C ALA A 58 -13.25 9.84 -9.33
N LYS A 59 -13.36 10.19 -8.06
CA LYS A 59 -12.35 10.87 -7.26
C LYS A 59 -11.88 9.89 -6.20
N VAL A 60 -10.72 9.29 -6.43
CA VAL A 60 -10.20 8.18 -5.62
C VAL A 60 -9.22 8.70 -4.59
N LEU A 61 -9.50 8.50 -3.31
CA LEU A 61 -8.52 8.74 -2.25
C LEU A 61 -7.67 7.49 -2.05
N THR A 62 -6.36 7.68 -1.91
CA THR A 62 -5.42 6.63 -1.55
C THR A 62 -4.50 7.06 -0.42
N HIS A 63 -4.03 6.10 0.36
CA HIS A 63 -3.20 6.30 1.55
C HIS A 63 -1.97 5.40 1.49
N CYS A 64 -0.82 5.89 1.91
CA CYS A 64 0.49 5.24 1.80
C CYS A 64 0.93 5.03 0.34
N ASN A 65 1.73 4.00 0.09
CA ASN A 65 2.11 3.59 -1.26
C ASN A 65 1.95 2.08 -1.40
N ALA A 66 1.05 1.68 -2.29
CA ALA A 66 0.90 0.32 -2.78
C ALA A 66 0.99 0.32 -4.32
N GLY A 67 2.05 0.97 -4.81
CA GLY A 67 2.37 1.15 -6.22
C GLY A 67 3.48 0.24 -6.72
N ALA A 68 4.06 0.60 -7.87
CA ALA A 68 5.15 -0.12 -8.51
C ALA A 68 6.40 -0.18 -7.63
N LEU A 69 6.67 0.88 -6.87
CA LEU A 69 7.82 0.96 -5.94
C LEU A 69 7.70 0.02 -4.73
N ALA A 70 6.47 -0.43 -4.41
CA ALA A 70 6.20 -1.34 -3.30
C ALA A 70 5.91 -2.79 -3.76
N THR A 71 6.01 -3.08 -5.05
CA THR A 71 5.71 -4.38 -5.66
C THR A 71 6.72 -4.73 -6.75
N GLY A 72 6.43 -5.74 -7.57
CA GLY A 72 7.27 -6.14 -8.72
C GLY A 72 7.21 -5.19 -9.92
N GLY A 73 6.41 -4.10 -9.89
CA GLY A 73 6.45 -3.12 -10.98
C GLY A 73 5.12 -2.50 -11.45
N TYR A 74 3.96 -2.96 -10.96
CA TYR A 74 2.66 -2.38 -11.36
C TYR A 74 1.88 -1.78 -10.19
N GLY A 75 1.99 -2.38 -9.01
CA GLY A 75 1.25 -1.98 -7.82
C GLY A 75 -0.10 -2.67 -7.66
N THR A 76 -0.60 -2.66 -6.43
CA THR A 76 -1.93 -3.17 -6.09
C THR A 76 -2.96 -2.04 -6.08
N ALA A 77 -2.98 -1.17 -5.08
CA ALA A 77 -3.90 -0.03 -5.03
C ALA A 77 -3.66 0.94 -6.20
N LEU A 78 -2.40 1.32 -6.47
CA LEU A 78 -2.09 2.13 -7.64
C LEU A 78 -2.30 1.37 -8.94
N GLY A 79 -2.18 0.04 -8.95
CA GLY A 79 -2.55 -0.80 -10.09
C GLY A 79 -4.03 -0.69 -10.45
N VAL A 80 -4.92 -0.66 -9.45
CA VAL A 80 -6.36 -0.40 -9.65
C VAL A 80 -6.59 1.01 -10.22
N ILE A 81 -5.92 2.01 -9.67
CA ILE A 81 -6.02 3.40 -10.13
C ILE A 81 -5.52 3.53 -11.57
N ARG A 82 -4.37 2.93 -11.92
CA ARG A 82 -3.83 2.88 -13.29
C ARG A 82 -4.83 2.28 -14.26
N ALA A 83 -5.30 1.06 -13.96
CA ALA A 83 -6.26 0.36 -14.82
C ALA A 83 -7.58 1.12 -14.97
N ALA A 84 -8.04 1.82 -13.94
CA ALA A 84 -9.23 2.67 -14.01
C ALA A 84 -8.98 3.93 -14.86
N PHE A 85 -7.83 4.59 -14.69
CA PHE A 85 -7.45 5.79 -15.46
C PHE A 85 -7.26 5.48 -16.95
N GLU A 86 -6.68 4.34 -17.30
CA GLU A 86 -6.60 3.87 -18.72
C GLU A 86 -7.97 3.77 -19.38
N THR A 87 -8.99 3.44 -18.60
CA THR A 87 -10.37 3.31 -19.10
C THR A 87 -11.12 4.65 -19.08
N ASP A 88 -10.84 5.49 -18.09
CA ASP A 88 -11.44 6.81 -17.90
C ASP A 88 -10.44 7.86 -17.45
N PRO A 89 -9.87 8.65 -18.38
CA PRO A 89 -8.91 9.71 -18.06
C PRO A 89 -9.52 10.91 -17.30
N THR A 90 -10.80 10.89 -17.01
CA THR A 90 -11.44 11.92 -16.17
C THR A 90 -11.29 11.62 -14.68
N LEU A 91 -10.84 10.43 -14.30
CA LEU A 91 -10.50 10.06 -12.93
C LEU A 91 -9.52 11.06 -12.31
N ARG A 92 -9.71 11.35 -11.04
CA ARG A 92 -8.81 12.19 -10.23
C ARG A 92 -8.41 11.46 -8.97
N VAL A 93 -7.19 11.68 -8.51
CA VAL A 93 -6.67 11.03 -7.30
C VAL A 93 -6.48 12.07 -6.20
N VAL A 94 -6.89 11.74 -4.99
CA VAL A 94 -6.55 12.45 -3.76
C VAL A 94 -5.54 11.59 -3.03
N VAL A 95 -4.38 12.14 -2.70
CA VAL A 95 -3.28 11.41 -2.07
C VAL A 95 -3.07 11.97 -0.68
N ASP A 96 -3.28 11.15 0.34
CA ASP A 96 -2.83 11.46 1.70
C ASP A 96 -1.31 11.47 1.75
N GLU A 97 -0.71 12.49 2.39
CA GLU A 97 0.76 12.56 2.53
C GLU A 97 1.35 11.37 3.28
N THR A 98 0.57 10.76 4.17
CA THR A 98 0.90 9.57 4.96
C THR A 98 2.02 9.81 5.97
N ARG A 99 1.69 10.49 7.08
CA ARG A 99 2.61 10.61 8.21
C ARG A 99 2.88 9.24 8.85
N PRO A 100 4.04 9.01 9.51
CA PRO A 100 5.16 9.97 9.67
C PRO A 100 6.12 10.02 8.48
N LEU A 101 6.29 8.94 7.69
CA LEU A 101 7.35 8.82 6.67
C LEU A 101 6.97 9.40 5.30
N LEU A 102 5.77 9.95 5.16
CA LEU A 102 5.30 10.64 3.96
C LEU A 102 5.34 9.79 2.68
N GLN A 103 4.99 8.49 2.78
CA GLN A 103 5.01 7.58 1.61
C GLN A 103 4.03 8.05 0.52
N GLY A 104 2.89 8.64 0.90
CA GLY A 104 1.97 9.23 -0.06
C GLY A 104 2.60 10.41 -0.81
N ALA A 105 3.18 11.35 -0.08
CA ALA A 105 3.82 12.53 -0.68
C ALA A 105 5.07 12.17 -1.48
N ARG A 106 5.91 11.27 -0.97
CA ARG A 106 7.22 10.98 -1.55
C ARG A 106 7.17 9.94 -2.67
N LEU A 107 6.30 8.94 -2.57
CA LEU A 107 6.26 7.80 -3.47
C LEU A 107 5.00 7.82 -4.35
N THR A 108 3.81 7.85 -3.75
CA THR A 108 2.56 7.79 -4.51
C THR A 108 2.37 9.00 -5.43
N ALA A 109 2.62 10.20 -4.93
CA ALA A 109 2.55 11.40 -5.75
C ALA A 109 3.56 11.38 -6.91
N TRP A 110 4.78 10.85 -6.65
CA TRP A 110 5.79 10.70 -7.67
C TRP A 110 5.37 9.70 -8.76
N GLU A 111 4.87 8.50 -8.37
CA GLU A 111 4.41 7.49 -9.33
C GLU A 111 3.27 8.03 -10.21
N LEU A 112 2.27 8.67 -9.60
CA LEU A 112 1.14 9.26 -10.34
C LEU A 112 1.60 10.34 -11.31
N ALA A 113 2.58 11.16 -10.91
CA ALA A 113 3.17 12.16 -11.80
C ALA A 113 3.89 11.53 -13.00
N GLN A 114 4.66 10.43 -12.78
CA GLN A 114 5.30 9.69 -13.87
C GLN A 114 4.29 9.08 -14.84
N ASP A 115 3.16 8.60 -14.33
CA ASP A 115 2.09 8.00 -15.12
C ASP A 115 1.17 9.05 -15.79
N GLY A 116 1.37 10.34 -15.53
CA GLY A 116 0.50 11.42 -16.04
C GLY A 116 -0.92 11.38 -15.45
N ILE A 117 -1.11 10.73 -14.30
CA ILE A 117 -2.40 10.64 -13.61
C ILE A 117 -2.59 11.89 -12.73
N PRO A 118 -3.66 12.69 -12.97
CA PRO A 118 -3.90 13.91 -12.19
C PRO A 118 -4.21 13.60 -10.74
N TYR A 119 -3.51 14.26 -9.81
CA TYR A 119 -3.70 14.07 -8.38
C TYR A 119 -3.69 15.39 -7.61
N THR A 120 -4.21 15.33 -6.39
CA THR A 120 -4.13 16.39 -5.38
C THR A 120 -3.52 15.79 -4.12
N LEU A 121 -2.37 16.29 -3.69
CA LEU A 121 -1.75 15.91 -2.43
C LEU A 121 -2.40 16.69 -1.29
N ILE A 122 -2.73 16.01 -0.20
CA ILE A 122 -3.32 16.60 1.00
C ILE A 122 -2.60 16.12 2.27
N ALA A 123 -2.72 16.89 3.35
CA ALA A 123 -2.37 16.39 4.67
C ALA A 123 -3.40 15.34 5.13
N ASP A 124 -2.97 14.31 5.87
CA ASP A 124 -3.81 13.17 6.26
C ASP A 124 -5.11 13.59 6.96
N ASN A 125 -5.05 14.63 7.79
CA ASN A 125 -6.20 15.15 8.52
C ASN A 125 -7.21 15.91 7.65
N MET A 126 -6.92 16.12 6.36
CA MET A 126 -7.84 16.76 5.41
C MET A 126 -8.79 15.76 4.73
N ALA A 127 -8.55 14.45 4.84
CA ALA A 127 -9.35 13.41 4.17
C ALA A 127 -10.85 13.57 4.47
N GLY A 128 -11.23 13.78 5.73
CA GLY A 128 -12.63 13.98 6.13
C GLY A 128 -13.28 15.22 5.50
N ALA A 129 -12.55 16.34 5.44
CA ALA A 129 -13.04 17.56 4.78
C ALA A 129 -13.25 17.34 3.27
N MET A 130 -12.36 16.59 2.62
CA MET A 130 -12.49 16.23 1.19
C MET A 130 -13.69 15.32 0.95
N MET A 131 -13.96 14.37 1.84
CA MET A 131 -15.13 13.49 1.78
C MET A 131 -16.43 14.28 1.98
N ALA A 132 -16.50 15.11 3.01
CA ALA A 132 -17.65 15.97 3.31
C ALA A 132 -17.98 16.95 2.16
N ALA A 133 -16.95 17.43 1.45
CA ALA A 133 -17.10 18.31 0.29
C ALA A 133 -17.45 17.55 -1.01
N GLY A 134 -17.67 16.23 -0.99
CA GLY A 134 -17.94 15.42 -2.18
C GLY A 134 -16.76 15.35 -3.16
N ARG A 135 -15.54 15.54 -2.66
CA ARG A 135 -14.31 15.50 -3.45
C ARG A 135 -13.62 14.13 -3.42
N VAL A 136 -14.22 13.15 -2.76
CA VAL A 136 -13.85 11.75 -2.74
C VAL A 136 -15.09 10.91 -2.99
N THR A 137 -15.00 9.92 -3.87
CA THR A 137 -16.08 9.00 -4.21
C THR A 137 -15.73 7.53 -3.92
N HIS A 138 -14.45 7.23 -3.84
CA HIS A 138 -13.90 5.91 -3.52
C HIS A 138 -12.63 6.07 -2.70
N VAL A 139 -12.37 5.09 -1.86
CA VAL A 139 -11.06 4.89 -1.23
C VAL A 139 -10.46 3.60 -1.78
N VAL A 140 -9.20 3.66 -2.20
CA VAL A 140 -8.45 2.47 -2.66
C VAL A 140 -7.11 2.43 -1.93
N VAL A 141 -6.89 1.37 -1.16
CA VAL A 141 -5.66 1.17 -0.37
C VAL A 141 -5.10 -0.22 -0.55
N GLY A 142 -3.84 -0.42 -0.19
CA GLY A 142 -3.24 -1.74 -0.06
C GLY A 142 -3.57 -2.42 1.26
N ALA A 143 -2.84 -3.49 1.58
CA ALA A 143 -2.86 -4.12 2.88
C ALA A 143 -1.48 -4.68 3.23
N ASP A 144 -1.06 -4.51 4.48
CA ASP A 144 0.14 -5.14 5.01
C ASP A 144 -0.14 -6.59 5.45
N ARG A 145 -1.34 -6.85 5.99
CA ARG A 145 -1.82 -8.18 6.34
C ARG A 145 -3.35 -8.22 6.39
N ILE A 146 -3.92 -9.37 6.04
CA ILE A 146 -5.36 -9.64 6.12
C ILE A 146 -5.55 -10.93 6.91
N ALA A 147 -6.27 -10.86 8.03
CA ALA A 147 -6.56 -12.00 8.89
C ALA A 147 -7.66 -12.91 8.32
N ALA A 148 -7.84 -14.10 8.90
CA ALA A 148 -8.81 -15.11 8.44
C ALA A 148 -10.26 -14.60 8.42
N ASN A 149 -10.64 -13.73 9.36
CA ASN A 149 -11.98 -13.11 9.43
C ASN A 149 -12.18 -11.95 8.45
N GLY A 150 -11.16 -11.58 7.66
CA GLY A 150 -11.18 -10.48 6.72
C GLY A 150 -10.76 -9.13 7.30
N ASP A 151 -10.35 -9.06 8.55
CA ASP A 151 -9.78 -7.83 9.11
C ASP A 151 -8.50 -7.46 8.35
N VAL A 152 -8.38 -6.17 8.03
CA VAL A 152 -7.26 -5.62 7.26
C VAL A 152 -6.39 -4.74 8.15
N VAL A 153 -5.11 -5.05 8.20
CA VAL A 153 -4.08 -4.18 8.77
C VAL A 153 -3.31 -3.54 7.64
N ASN A 154 -3.19 -2.22 7.69
CA ASN A 154 -2.47 -1.41 6.71
C ASN A 154 -1.85 -0.20 7.42
N LYS A 155 -1.05 0.57 6.69
CA LYS A 155 -0.35 1.77 7.17
C LYS A 155 -1.22 2.61 8.10
N ILE A 156 -0.63 3.03 9.23
CA ILE A 156 -1.28 3.93 10.20
C ILE A 156 -1.99 5.09 9.48
N GLY A 157 -3.19 5.41 9.91
CA GLY A 157 -4.10 6.35 9.25
C GLY A 157 -5.23 5.68 8.46
N THR A 158 -5.04 4.46 7.96
CA THR A 158 -6.04 3.72 7.18
C THR A 158 -7.35 3.52 7.94
N TYR A 159 -7.29 3.21 9.25
CA TYR A 159 -8.49 3.08 10.09
C TYR A 159 -9.30 4.37 10.11
N GLY A 160 -8.65 5.53 10.32
CA GLY A 160 -9.31 6.83 10.30
C GLY A 160 -9.98 7.12 8.96
N VAL A 161 -9.30 6.87 7.85
CA VAL A 161 -9.85 7.00 6.49
C VAL A 161 -11.07 6.09 6.29
N ALA A 162 -10.99 4.82 6.73
CA ALA A 162 -12.11 3.87 6.59
C ALA A 162 -13.35 4.27 7.42
N VAL A 163 -13.14 4.79 8.65
CA VAL A 163 -14.24 5.30 9.50
C VAL A 163 -14.90 6.51 8.86
N LEU A 164 -14.10 7.46 8.36
CA LEU A 164 -14.61 8.65 7.64
C LEU A 164 -15.35 8.26 6.36
N ALA A 165 -14.79 7.33 5.58
CA ALA A 165 -15.44 6.84 4.36
C ALA A 165 -16.81 6.20 4.67
N ARG A 166 -16.90 5.39 5.73
CA ARG A 166 -18.18 4.80 6.19
C ARG A 166 -19.18 5.87 6.57
N GLU A 167 -18.79 6.90 7.31
CA GLU A 167 -19.66 8.02 7.70
C GLU A 167 -20.24 8.75 6.48
N HIS A 168 -19.45 8.89 5.43
CA HIS A 168 -19.86 9.55 4.20
C HIS A 168 -20.44 8.61 3.13
N GLY A 169 -20.64 7.31 3.43
CA GLY A 169 -21.17 6.33 2.48
C GLY A 169 -20.26 6.05 1.30
N ILE A 170 -18.95 6.23 1.46
CA ILE A 170 -17.93 6.05 0.42
C ILE A 170 -17.38 4.62 0.50
N PRO A 171 -17.37 3.85 -0.61
CA PRO A 171 -16.80 2.52 -0.63
C PRO A 171 -15.28 2.55 -0.40
N VAL A 172 -14.80 1.60 0.42
CA VAL A 172 -13.39 1.35 0.65
C VAL A 172 -13.01 0.04 -0.02
N ILE A 173 -12.06 0.10 -0.93
CA ILE A 173 -11.55 -1.04 -1.69
C ILE A 173 -10.14 -1.34 -1.22
N VAL A 174 -9.92 -2.56 -0.76
CA VAL A 174 -8.59 -3.05 -0.39
C VAL A 174 -8.06 -3.91 -1.53
N ALA A 175 -6.94 -3.50 -2.10
CA ALA A 175 -6.28 -4.16 -3.22
C ALA A 175 -4.99 -4.83 -2.75
N ALA A 176 -5.02 -6.16 -2.62
CA ALA A 176 -3.90 -6.94 -2.10
C ALA A 176 -3.79 -8.31 -2.79
N PRO A 177 -2.57 -8.86 -2.93
CA PRO A 177 -2.38 -10.21 -3.42
C PRO A 177 -2.77 -11.24 -2.36
N THR A 178 -3.08 -12.46 -2.80
CA THR A 178 -3.43 -13.56 -1.88
C THR A 178 -2.32 -13.91 -0.89
N SER A 179 -1.07 -13.59 -1.21
CA SER A 179 0.08 -13.74 -0.30
C SER A 179 0.03 -12.82 0.93
N THR A 180 -0.85 -11.80 0.92
CA THR A 180 -1.11 -10.91 2.07
C THR A 180 -2.09 -11.52 3.07
N LEU A 181 -2.86 -12.55 2.65
CA LEU A 181 -3.76 -13.28 3.53
C LEU A 181 -2.95 -14.14 4.52
N ASP A 182 -3.24 -14.00 5.80
CA ASP A 182 -2.68 -14.81 6.87
C ASP A 182 -3.80 -15.57 7.58
N LEU A 183 -4.12 -16.74 7.06
CA LEU A 183 -5.20 -17.57 7.57
C LEU A 183 -4.87 -18.24 8.92
N SER A 184 -3.62 -18.13 9.39
CA SER A 184 -3.22 -18.60 10.72
C SER A 184 -3.64 -17.64 11.84
N LEU A 185 -3.96 -16.40 11.50
CA LEU A 185 -4.41 -15.36 12.42
C LEU A 185 -5.93 -15.21 12.34
N PRO A 186 -6.69 -15.58 13.36
CA PRO A 186 -8.15 -15.47 13.36
C PRO A 186 -8.66 -14.05 13.16
N THR A 187 -8.03 -13.05 13.78
CA THR A 187 -8.43 -11.62 13.76
C THR A 187 -7.23 -10.69 13.70
N ALA A 188 -7.45 -9.41 13.37
CA ALA A 188 -6.41 -8.39 13.38
C ALA A 188 -5.80 -8.14 14.77
N ALA A 189 -6.53 -8.45 15.85
CA ALA A 189 -6.04 -8.25 17.22
C ALA A 189 -4.79 -9.12 17.54
N GLU A 190 -4.57 -10.18 16.77
CA GLU A 190 -3.42 -11.07 16.94
C GLU A 190 -2.22 -10.67 16.06
N ILE A 191 -2.38 -9.66 15.20
CA ILE A 191 -1.31 -9.15 14.37
C ILE A 191 -0.41 -8.25 15.22
N PRO A 192 0.88 -8.57 15.38
CA PRO A 192 1.78 -7.71 16.15
C PRO A 192 1.96 -6.37 15.44
N ILE A 193 1.66 -5.29 16.14
CA ILE A 193 1.88 -3.94 15.64
C ILE A 193 3.30 -3.51 15.98
N GLU A 194 4.07 -3.15 14.97
CA GLU A 194 5.43 -2.63 15.11
C GLU A 194 5.37 -1.22 15.69
N GLU A 195 6.08 -0.99 16.80
CA GLU A 195 6.35 0.35 17.30
C GLU A 195 7.66 0.86 16.70
N ARG A 196 7.60 1.99 16.02
CA ARG A 196 8.72 2.52 15.24
C ARG A 196 9.48 3.61 16.01
N MET A 197 10.62 4.03 15.45
CA MET A 197 11.49 5.02 16.09
C MET A 197 10.77 6.37 16.26
N PRO A 198 10.87 7.01 17.44
CA PRO A 198 10.28 8.33 17.69
C PRO A 198 10.74 9.41 16.70
N ASP A 199 11.97 9.31 16.22
CA ASP A 199 12.56 10.27 15.28
C ASP A 199 11.82 10.35 13.94
N GLU A 200 11.09 9.33 13.55
CA GLU A 200 10.21 9.39 12.36
C GLU A 200 9.13 10.46 12.52
N ILE A 201 8.70 10.75 13.75
CA ILE A 201 7.71 11.79 14.05
C ILE A 201 8.37 13.12 14.36
N THR A 202 9.40 13.11 15.20
CA THR A 202 10.02 14.34 15.74
C THR A 202 11.12 14.90 14.84
N GLY A 203 11.72 14.08 13.99
CA GLY A 203 12.87 14.46 13.14
C GLY A 203 12.50 15.28 11.90
N ILE A 204 11.27 15.73 11.77
CA ILE A 204 10.88 16.64 10.67
C ILE A 204 11.39 18.04 10.98
N ASP A 205 12.17 18.58 10.06
CA ASP A 205 12.56 19.99 10.05
C ASP A 205 11.47 20.80 9.32
N LEU A 206 10.84 21.71 10.04
CA LEU A 206 9.90 22.68 9.50
C LEU A 206 10.57 24.05 9.44
N PHE A 207 11.08 24.40 8.26
CA PHE A 207 11.71 25.71 8.03
C PHE A 207 12.92 26.00 8.94
N GLY A 208 13.75 24.99 9.22
CA GLY A 208 14.89 25.13 10.09
C GLY A 208 14.55 25.03 11.60
N MET A 209 13.33 24.58 11.93
CA MET A 209 12.88 24.39 13.31
C MET A 209 12.47 22.94 13.53
N ALA A 210 12.82 22.39 14.70
CA ALA A 210 12.36 21.07 15.10
C ALA A 210 10.82 21.05 15.21
N ALA A 211 10.18 20.02 14.67
CA ALA A 211 8.73 19.85 14.69
C ALA A 211 8.17 19.61 16.11
N ALA A 212 9.01 19.17 17.06
CA ALA A 212 8.62 18.89 18.43
C ALA A 212 9.71 19.35 19.41
N PRO A 213 9.34 19.67 20.68
CA PRO A 213 10.32 19.96 21.72
C PRO A 213 11.24 18.75 21.99
N ALA A 214 12.48 19.02 22.41
CA ALA A 214 13.38 17.97 22.86
C ALA A 214 12.75 17.19 24.04
N GLY A 215 12.82 15.87 23.99
CA GLY A 215 12.27 14.99 25.03
C GLY A 215 10.74 14.78 24.98
N ALA A 216 10.08 15.18 23.89
CA ALA A 216 8.67 14.86 23.71
C ALA A 216 8.44 13.34 23.75
N SER A 217 7.44 12.88 24.51
CA SER A 217 7.01 11.48 24.49
C SER A 217 6.27 11.20 23.18
N VAL A 218 6.60 10.10 22.52
CA VAL A 218 6.09 9.74 21.19
C VAL A 218 5.55 8.32 21.22
N ALA A 219 4.38 8.10 20.62
CA ALA A 219 3.87 6.81 20.19
C ALA A 219 3.89 6.77 18.66
N ASN A 220 4.47 5.72 18.07
CA ASN A 220 4.62 5.60 16.61
C ASN A 220 4.29 4.18 16.11
N PRO A 221 3.03 3.72 16.26
CA PRO A 221 2.62 2.44 15.70
C PRO A 221 2.63 2.50 14.16
N ALA A 222 3.11 1.43 13.53
CA ALA A 222 3.27 1.37 12.07
C ALA A 222 1.94 1.15 11.33
N PHE A 223 0.95 0.53 12.02
CA PHE A 223 -0.33 0.10 11.45
C PHE A 223 -1.52 0.50 12.31
#